data_e528ed606e3e42d50c6877f41e70656f
#
_entry.id   e528ed606e3e42d50c6877f41e70656f
#
_cell.length_a   1.000
_cell.length_b   1.000
_cell.length_c   1.000
_cell.angle_alpha   90.00
_cell.angle_beta   90.00
_cell.angle_gamma   90.00
#
_symmetry.space_group_name_H-M   'P 1'
#
loop_
_entity.id
_entity.type
_entity.pdbx_description
1 polymer ?
#
loop_
_entity_poly.entity_id
_entity_poly.type
_entity_poly.pdbx_seq_one_letter_code
_entity_poly.pdbx_strand_id
1 'polypeptide(L)'
;MTPSRFNQGLDSLSFNSGIDEICLYLKDVQADDYMTGLVKEMKDANQRLFEALSVNLAKYNVQQEVKQLNDSIVAAHRFIDSYCYLPDAEVKASAKVLKKLFGSFGKPLTRMNMYTQMTEVRVLLRELAQPKMQAHVEKLAMLPERIKGIQEALDRLVDKRLEVDRAKVRVVKHKPLPVLKREANEKLEVLVTYLQAMASKEPEAYGGHYAMVTRVIKRLNATYTGGAPKASKKRDEADGDSEAQRVAMGA
;
A
#
# COMPACT_ATOMS: atom_id res chain seq x y z
N MET A 1 5.27 35.83 -0.94
CA MET A 1 5.99 35.20 0.17
C MET A 1 6.65 33.91 -0.32
N THR A 2 7.93 33.73 0.04
CA THR A 2 8.66 32.49 -0.27
C THR A 2 8.23 31.41 0.76
N PRO A 3 7.83 30.21 0.33
CA PRO A 3 7.40 29.18 1.28
C PRO A 3 8.59 28.69 2.11
N SER A 4 8.43 28.67 3.43
CA SER A 4 9.43 28.18 4.39
C SER A 4 9.24 26.71 4.77
N ARG A 5 8.17 26.07 4.29
CA ARG A 5 7.80 24.71 4.61
C ARG A 5 7.03 24.03 3.48
N PHE A 6 6.97 22.71 3.53
CA PHE A 6 6.10 21.95 2.64
C PHE A 6 4.61 22.09 3.02
N ASN A 7 3.75 21.99 2.01
CA ASN A 7 2.32 21.91 2.23
C ASN A 7 1.96 20.65 3.04
N GLN A 8 1.10 20.81 4.04
CA GLN A 8 0.67 19.67 4.88
C GLN A 8 -0.11 18.59 4.11
N GLY A 9 -0.75 18.97 3.00
CA GLY A 9 -1.46 18.05 2.12
C GLY A 9 -0.56 17.24 1.18
N LEU A 10 0.73 17.59 1.05
CA LEU A 10 1.67 16.80 0.25
C LEU A 10 1.68 15.35 0.79
N ASP A 11 1.71 14.35 -0.09
CA ASP A 11 1.80 12.96 0.37
C ASP A 11 3.12 12.70 1.12
N SER A 12 3.10 11.71 2.02
CA SER A 12 4.21 11.51 2.94
C SER A 12 5.48 10.97 2.27
N LEU A 13 5.37 10.30 1.12
CA LEU A 13 6.52 9.81 0.36
C LEU A 13 7.22 10.98 -0.35
N SER A 14 6.45 11.82 -1.06
CA SER A 14 6.97 13.04 -1.70
C SER A 14 7.57 14.01 -0.68
N PHE A 15 6.96 14.13 0.50
CA PHE A 15 7.47 14.93 1.60
C PHE A 15 8.83 14.39 2.09
N ASN A 16 8.93 13.10 2.37
CA ASN A 16 10.17 12.45 2.82
C ASN A 16 11.28 12.63 1.78
N SER A 17 10.99 12.33 0.51
CA SER A 17 11.94 12.50 -0.60
C SER A 17 12.40 13.94 -0.75
N GLY A 18 11.53 14.92 -0.53
CA GLY A 18 11.89 16.35 -0.59
C GLY A 18 12.87 16.76 0.51
N ILE A 19 12.71 16.24 1.73
CA ILE A 19 13.68 16.47 2.80
C ILE A 19 15.02 15.80 2.50
N ASP A 20 15.00 14.56 1.98
CA ASP A 20 16.23 13.85 1.60
C ASP A 20 17.00 14.61 0.51
N GLU A 21 16.31 15.18 -0.48
CA GLU A 21 16.91 16.01 -1.52
C GLU A 21 17.54 17.28 -0.93
N ILE A 22 16.86 17.95 0.00
CA ILE A 22 17.43 19.12 0.70
C ILE A 22 18.67 18.72 1.50
N CYS A 23 18.62 17.60 2.24
CA CYS A 23 19.77 17.10 2.98
C CYS A 23 20.97 16.77 2.07
N LEU A 24 20.69 16.23 0.87
CA LEU A 24 21.72 15.93 -0.12
C LEU A 24 22.41 17.20 -0.64
N TYR A 25 21.64 18.26 -0.96
CA TYR A 25 22.20 19.54 -1.39
C TYR A 25 23.02 20.25 -0.31
N LEU A 26 22.68 20.03 0.96
CA LEU A 26 23.37 20.67 2.07
C LEU A 26 24.54 19.84 2.64
N LYS A 27 24.76 18.62 2.09
CA LYS A 27 25.77 17.70 2.62
C LYS A 27 27.22 18.23 2.53
N ASP A 28 27.53 18.88 1.40
CA ASP A 28 28.90 19.32 1.09
C ASP A 28 29.11 20.83 1.35
N VAL A 29 28.15 21.45 2.02
CA VAL A 29 28.24 22.87 2.38
C VAL A 29 29.19 23.03 3.55
N GLN A 30 30.20 23.92 3.40
CA GLN A 30 30.99 24.39 4.54
C GLN A 30 30.09 25.26 5.44
N ALA A 31 29.32 24.60 6.28
CA ALA A 31 28.36 25.21 7.18
C ALA A 31 28.99 25.44 8.54
N ASP A 32 28.52 26.47 9.23
CA ASP A 32 28.79 26.61 10.65
C ASP A 32 28.18 25.46 11.47
N ASP A 33 28.62 25.31 12.71
CA ASP A 33 28.16 24.23 13.61
C ASP A 33 26.65 24.28 13.85
N TYR A 34 26.05 25.47 13.82
CA TYR A 34 24.61 25.65 14.05
C TYR A 34 23.80 25.11 12.87
N MET A 35 24.17 25.46 11.63
CA MET A 35 23.52 24.94 10.43
C MET A 35 23.67 23.41 10.35
N THR A 36 24.86 22.91 10.65
CA THR A 36 25.12 21.46 10.70
C THR A 36 24.19 20.76 11.69
N GLY A 37 23.98 21.36 12.85
CA GLY A 37 23.01 20.91 13.86
C GLY A 37 21.58 20.86 13.34
N LEU A 38 21.11 21.93 12.66
CA LEU A 38 19.77 22.02 12.09
C LEU A 38 19.53 20.96 11.00
N VAL A 39 20.49 20.76 10.10
CA VAL A 39 20.41 19.72 9.06
C VAL A 39 20.34 18.34 9.68
N LYS A 40 21.12 18.05 10.71
CA LYS A 40 21.09 16.80 11.44
C LYS A 40 19.72 16.57 12.10
N GLU A 41 19.17 17.55 12.81
CA GLU A 41 17.85 17.43 13.45
C GLU A 41 16.73 17.17 12.43
N MET A 42 16.77 17.86 11.29
CA MET A 42 15.83 17.67 10.19
C MET A 42 15.97 16.25 9.61
N LYS A 43 17.19 15.77 9.37
CA LYS A 43 17.47 14.41 8.88
C LYS A 43 16.98 13.34 9.85
N ASP A 44 17.20 13.51 11.15
CA ASP A 44 16.76 12.58 12.19
C ASP A 44 15.23 12.54 12.28
N ALA A 45 14.55 13.67 12.12
CA ALA A 45 13.09 13.73 12.06
C ALA A 45 12.55 13.05 10.80
N ASN A 46 13.20 13.23 9.65
CA ASN A 46 12.84 12.57 8.39
C ASN A 46 13.07 11.06 8.44
N GLN A 47 14.14 10.61 9.08
CA GLN A 47 14.42 9.19 9.26
C GLN A 47 13.31 8.50 10.06
N ARG A 48 12.82 9.11 11.15
CA ARG A 48 11.67 8.59 11.92
C ARG A 48 10.40 8.51 11.08
N LEU A 49 10.16 9.50 10.22
CA LEU A 49 9.04 9.48 9.28
C LEU A 49 9.18 8.35 8.27
N PHE A 50 10.37 8.15 7.69
CA PHE A 50 10.66 7.08 6.74
C PHE A 50 10.45 5.69 7.36
N GLU A 51 10.92 5.47 8.58
CA GLU A 51 10.72 4.21 9.29
C GLU A 51 9.23 3.90 9.50
N ALA A 52 8.43 4.91 9.89
CA ALA A 52 6.99 4.74 10.03
C ALA A 52 6.29 4.50 8.68
N LEU A 53 6.75 5.12 7.59
CA LEU A 53 6.27 4.88 6.23
C LEU A 53 6.59 3.45 5.75
N SER A 54 7.78 2.95 6.06
CA SER A 54 8.21 1.60 5.65
C SER A 54 7.31 0.51 6.20
N VAL A 55 6.79 0.66 7.42
CA VAL A 55 5.81 -0.29 8.01
C VAL A 55 4.48 -0.26 7.25
N ASN A 56 4.00 0.92 6.88
CA ASN A 56 2.75 1.02 6.13
C ASN A 56 2.89 0.45 4.71
N LEU A 57 4.01 0.67 4.06
CA LEU A 57 4.31 0.08 2.76
C LEU A 57 4.39 -1.45 2.86
N ALA A 58 5.06 -1.97 3.88
CA ALA A 58 5.13 -3.41 4.11
C ALA A 58 3.73 -4.02 4.33
N LYS A 59 2.86 -3.36 5.11
CA LYS A 59 1.45 -3.80 5.27
C LYS A 59 0.68 -3.79 3.96
N TYR A 60 0.86 -2.77 3.13
CA TYR A 60 0.24 -2.70 1.81
C TYR A 60 0.69 -3.86 0.92
N ASN A 61 1.98 -4.17 0.90
CA ASN A 61 2.52 -5.30 0.15
C ASN A 61 1.91 -6.63 0.58
N VAL A 62 1.69 -6.86 1.89
CA VAL A 62 0.98 -8.05 2.38
C VAL A 62 -0.44 -8.14 1.82
N GLN A 63 -1.18 -7.02 1.74
CA GLN A 63 -2.53 -7.02 1.16
C GLN A 63 -2.52 -7.39 -0.34
N GLN A 64 -1.50 -6.97 -1.07
CA GLN A 64 -1.33 -7.35 -2.48
C GLN A 64 -1.05 -8.85 -2.62
N GLU A 65 -0.21 -9.44 -1.78
CA GLU A 65 0.05 -10.88 -1.80
C GLU A 65 -1.18 -11.70 -1.39
N VAL A 66 -1.99 -11.24 -0.43
CA VAL A 66 -3.29 -11.87 -0.10
C VAL A 66 -4.20 -11.88 -1.32
N LYS A 67 -4.26 -10.78 -2.07
CA LYS A 67 -5.05 -10.72 -3.30
C LYS A 67 -4.53 -11.69 -4.36
N GLN A 68 -3.21 -11.75 -4.57
CA GLN A 68 -2.61 -12.68 -5.54
C GLN A 68 -2.87 -14.15 -5.16
N LEU A 69 -2.78 -14.49 -3.87
CA LEU A 69 -3.14 -15.82 -3.40
C LEU A 69 -4.62 -16.13 -3.68
N ASN A 70 -5.52 -15.18 -3.40
CA ASN A 70 -6.94 -15.33 -3.70
C ASN A 70 -7.19 -15.56 -5.19
N ASP A 71 -6.56 -14.77 -6.05
CA ASP A 71 -6.69 -14.87 -7.50
C ASP A 71 -6.19 -16.25 -8.00
N SER A 72 -5.07 -16.74 -7.45
CA SER A 72 -4.53 -18.06 -7.77
C SER A 72 -5.47 -19.20 -7.38
N ILE A 73 -6.07 -19.13 -6.18
CA ILE A 73 -7.04 -20.12 -5.68
C ILE A 73 -8.29 -20.12 -6.57
N VAL A 74 -8.84 -18.93 -6.88
CA VAL A 74 -10.02 -18.79 -7.74
C VAL A 74 -9.74 -19.33 -9.15
N ALA A 75 -8.57 -19.03 -9.70
CA ALA A 75 -8.17 -19.50 -11.02
C ALA A 75 -8.08 -21.03 -11.06
N ALA A 76 -7.48 -21.67 -10.05
CA ALA A 76 -7.42 -23.12 -9.96
C ALA A 76 -8.81 -23.76 -9.79
N HIS A 77 -9.65 -23.19 -8.94
CA HIS A 77 -11.01 -23.70 -8.73
C HIS A 77 -11.86 -23.60 -10.00
N ARG A 78 -11.87 -22.46 -10.70
CA ARG A 78 -12.58 -22.28 -11.97
C ARG A 78 -12.06 -23.23 -13.06
N PHE A 79 -10.76 -23.46 -13.06
CA PHE A 79 -10.15 -24.42 -13.98
C PHE A 79 -10.65 -25.84 -13.73
N ILE A 80 -10.66 -26.31 -12.48
CA ILE A 80 -11.22 -27.61 -12.11
C ILE A 80 -12.71 -27.68 -12.49
N ASP A 81 -13.47 -26.62 -12.23
CA ASP A 81 -14.89 -26.54 -12.59
C ASP A 81 -15.10 -26.73 -14.09
N SER A 82 -14.29 -26.15 -14.96
CA SER A 82 -14.41 -26.30 -16.41
C SER A 82 -14.26 -27.75 -16.87
N TYR A 83 -13.38 -28.51 -16.22
CA TYR A 83 -13.17 -29.93 -16.52
C TYR A 83 -14.34 -30.82 -16.09
N CYS A 84 -15.20 -30.36 -15.19
CA CYS A 84 -16.41 -31.11 -14.82
C CYS A 84 -17.44 -31.23 -15.97
N TYR A 85 -17.31 -30.44 -17.02
CA TYR A 85 -18.22 -30.38 -18.18
C TYR A 85 -17.64 -31.04 -19.43
N LEU A 86 -16.38 -31.51 -19.39
CA LEU A 86 -15.76 -32.18 -20.53
C LEU A 86 -16.44 -33.54 -20.83
N PRO A 87 -16.42 -33.99 -22.10
CA PRO A 87 -17.03 -35.25 -22.47
C PRO A 87 -16.28 -36.48 -21.95
N ASP A 88 -14.97 -36.37 -21.71
CA ASP A 88 -14.14 -37.44 -21.17
C ASP A 88 -14.58 -37.85 -19.76
N ALA A 89 -15.05 -39.06 -19.60
CA ALA A 89 -15.60 -39.57 -18.35
C ALA A 89 -14.56 -39.67 -17.23
N GLU A 90 -13.30 -40.04 -17.54
CA GLU A 90 -12.24 -40.19 -16.55
C GLU A 90 -11.74 -38.84 -16.06
N VAL A 91 -11.51 -37.93 -16.99
CA VAL A 91 -11.11 -36.54 -16.66
C VAL A 91 -12.18 -35.84 -15.85
N LYS A 92 -13.44 -35.99 -16.25
CA LYS A 92 -14.61 -35.49 -15.51
C LYS A 92 -14.73 -36.05 -14.10
N ALA A 93 -14.51 -37.36 -13.92
CA ALA A 93 -14.53 -38.01 -12.61
C ALA A 93 -13.42 -37.42 -11.71
N SER A 94 -12.20 -37.27 -12.24
CA SER A 94 -11.07 -36.67 -11.52
C SER A 94 -11.35 -35.24 -11.13
N ALA A 95 -11.90 -34.43 -12.03
CA ALA A 95 -12.28 -33.04 -11.75
C ALA A 95 -13.33 -32.96 -10.61
N LYS A 96 -14.32 -33.84 -10.58
CA LYS A 96 -15.32 -33.89 -9.50
C LYS A 96 -14.69 -34.22 -8.14
N VAL A 97 -13.72 -35.14 -8.08
CA VAL A 97 -12.98 -35.47 -6.85
C VAL A 97 -12.23 -34.24 -6.34
N LEU A 98 -11.48 -33.57 -7.22
CA LEU A 98 -10.74 -32.35 -6.88
C LEU A 98 -11.66 -31.19 -6.47
N LYS A 99 -12.78 -31.00 -7.17
CA LYS A 99 -13.80 -30.00 -6.79
C LYS A 99 -14.35 -30.25 -5.40
N LYS A 100 -14.62 -31.52 -5.04
CA LYS A 100 -15.08 -31.90 -3.70
C LYS A 100 -14.03 -31.58 -2.65
N LEU A 101 -12.74 -31.80 -2.93
CA LEU A 101 -11.64 -31.44 -2.02
C LEU A 101 -11.62 -29.93 -1.79
N PHE A 102 -11.66 -29.10 -2.83
CA PHE A 102 -11.71 -27.64 -2.66
C PHE A 102 -12.95 -27.18 -1.88
N GLY A 103 -14.09 -27.85 -2.02
CA GLY A 103 -15.33 -27.56 -1.29
C GLY A 103 -15.34 -28.03 0.17
N SER A 104 -14.43 -28.93 0.59
CA SER A 104 -14.40 -29.49 1.94
C SER A 104 -13.97 -28.53 3.03
N PHE A 105 -13.41 -27.38 2.68
CA PHE A 105 -12.94 -26.35 3.62
C PHE A 105 -14.06 -25.50 4.26
N GLY A 106 -15.32 -25.86 4.06
CA GLY A 106 -16.51 -25.27 4.69
C GLY A 106 -16.80 -23.83 4.26
N LYS A 107 -15.89 -22.90 4.49
CA LYS A 107 -15.96 -21.53 3.94
C LYS A 107 -15.04 -21.42 2.74
N PRO A 108 -15.39 -20.60 1.72
CA PRO A 108 -14.47 -20.33 0.63
C PRO A 108 -13.13 -19.81 1.16
N LEU A 109 -12.02 -20.43 0.77
CA LEU A 109 -10.67 -20.09 1.21
C LEU A 109 -10.37 -18.59 1.08
N THR A 110 -10.92 -17.95 0.04
CA THR A 110 -10.74 -16.50 -0.23
C THR A 110 -11.53 -15.57 0.70
N ARG A 111 -12.43 -16.11 1.54
CA ARG A 111 -13.23 -15.33 2.50
C ARG A 111 -12.79 -15.54 3.96
N MET A 112 -11.72 -16.27 4.18
CA MET A 112 -11.14 -16.46 5.49
C MET A 112 -10.25 -15.29 5.88
N ASN A 113 -10.02 -15.10 7.19
CA ASN A 113 -8.96 -14.21 7.60
C ASN A 113 -7.59 -14.75 7.15
N MET A 114 -6.62 -13.89 6.92
CA MET A 114 -5.32 -14.22 6.35
C MET A 114 -4.63 -15.41 7.04
N TYR A 115 -4.63 -15.46 8.38
CA TYR A 115 -3.93 -16.51 9.12
C TYR A 115 -4.59 -17.88 8.94
N THR A 116 -5.92 -17.93 9.05
CA THR A 116 -6.72 -19.13 8.80
C THR A 116 -6.52 -19.56 7.34
N GLN A 117 -6.60 -18.63 6.40
CA GLN A 117 -6.39 -18.88 4.98
C GLN A 117 -5.02 -19.51 4.70
N MET A 118 -3.93 -18.94 5.23
CA MET A 118 -2.58 -19.50 5.06
C MET A 118 -2.48 -20.95 5.58
N THR A 119 -3.13 -21.23 6.71
CA THR A 119 -3.16 -22.60 7.29
C THR A 119 -3.96 -23.54 6.42
N GLU A 120 -5.17 -23.17 6.03
CA GLU A 120 -6.06 -24.00 5.21
C GLU A 120 -5.48 -24.25 3.81
N VAL A 121 -4.83 -23.24 3.21
CA VAL A 121 -4.13 -23.43 1.92
C VAL A 121 -2.97 -24.42 2.06
N ARG A 122 -2.21 -24.39 3.16
CA ARG A 122 -1.17 -25.42 3.41
C ARG A 122 -1.76 -26.80 3.54
N VAL A 123 -2.91 -26.95 4.22
CA VAL A 123 -3.62 -28.23 4.32
C VAL A 123 -4.08 -28.68 2.94
N LEU A 124 -4.71 -27.80 2.14
CA LEU A 124 -5.10 -28.11 0.76
C LEU A 124 -3.93 -28.60 -0.09
N LEU A 125 -2.80 -27.86 -0.07
CA LEU A 125 -1.61 -28.24 -0.84
C LEU A 125 -1.04 -29.60 -0.38
N ARG A 126 -1.07 -29.90 0.92
CA ARG A 126 -0.66 -31.20 1.45
C ARG A 126 -1.58 -32.33 0.99
N GLU A 127 -2.89 -32.10 1.01
CA GLU A 127 -3.86 -33.08 0.52
C GLU A 127 -3.69 -33.32 -0.99
N LEU A 128 -3.48 -32.25 -1.78
CA LEU A 128 -3.21 -32.36 -3.22
C LEU A 128 -1.90 -33.10 -3.51
N ALA A 129 -0.91 -33.04 -2.63
CA ALA A 129 0.35 -33.77 -2.76
C ALA A 129 0.26 -35.26 -2.40
N GLN A 130 -0.86 -35.74 -1.83
CA GLN A 130 -1.05 -37.16 -1.56
C GLN A 130 -1.07 -37.98 -2.86
N PRO A 131 -0.45 -39.20 -2.91
CA PRO A 131 -0.37 -39.99 -4.15
C PRO A 131 -1.74 -40.23 -4.78
N LYS A 132 -2.78 -40.45 -3.97
CA LYS A 132 -4.14 -40.62 -4.44
C LYS A 132 -4.69 -39.38 -5.16
N MET A 133 -4.38 -38.19 -4.67
CA MET A 133 -4.83 -36.93 -5.29
C MET A 133 -3.99 -36.56 -6.48
N GLN A 134 -2.68 -36.84 -6.45
CA GLN A 134 -1.78 -36.61 -7.58
C GLN A 134 -2.24 -37.32 -8.84
N ALA A 135 -2.73 -38.57 -8.74
CA ALA A 135 -3.30 -39.30 -9.86
C ALA A 135 -4.51 -38.57 -10.51
N HIS A 136 -5.26 -37.79 -9.75
CA HIS A 136 -6.34 -36.94 -10.28
C HIS A 136 -5.80 -35.61 -10.83
N VAL A 137 -4.81 -35.01 -10.18
CA VAL A 137 -4.19 -33.75 -10.62
C VAL A 137 -3.52 -33.90 -11.98
N GLU A 138 -2.79 -34.99 -12.21
CA GLU A 138 -2.09 -35.27 -13.48
C GLU A 138 -3.03 -35.48 -14.66
N LYS A 139 -4.27 -35.90 -14.41
CA LYS A 139 -5.29 -36.05 -15.47
C LYS A 139 -5.84 -34.70 -15.98
N LEU A 140 -5.69 -33.65 -15.22
CA LEU A 140 -6.10 -32.30 -15.63
C LEU A 140 -4.87 -31.53 -16.12
N ALA A 141 -4.69 -31.47 -17.42
CA ALA A 141 -3.57 -30.74 -18.03
C ALA A 141 -3.46 -29.31 -17.46
N MET A 142 -2.25 -28.83 -17.17
CA MET A 142 -1.95 -27.52 -16.58
C MET A 142 -2.45 -27.28 -15.13
N LEU A 143 -3.10 -28.25 -14.48
CA LEU A 143 -3.47 -28.11 -13.07
C LEU A 143 -2.23 -28.14 -12.16
N PRO A 144 -1.19 -28.96 -12.41
CA PRO A 144 0.05 -28.93 -11.63
C PRO A 144 0.67 -27.53 -11.57
N GLU A 145 0.73 -26.82 -12.69
CA GLU A 145 1.27 -25.45 -12.76
C GLU A 145 0.43 -24.45 -11.94
N ARG A 146 -0.89 -24.61 -11.95
CA ARG A 146 -1.78 -23.77 -11.13
C ARG A 146 -1.62 -24.02 -9.65
N ILE A 147 -1.44 -25.29 -9.24
CA ILE A 147 -1.15 -25.67 -7.86
C ILE A 147 0.21 -25.09 -7.43
N LYS A 148 1.22 -25.17 -8.30
CA LYS A 148 2.51 -24.51 -8.07
C LYS A 148 2.35 -23.00 -7.91
N GLY A 149 1.53 -22.36 -8.72
CA GLY A 149 1.21 -20.94 -8.59
C GLY A 149 0.57 -20.56 -7.24
N ILE A 150 -0.29 -21.44 -6.67
CA ILE A 150 -0.84 -21.26 -5.33
C ILE A 150 0.27 -21.37 -4.27
N GLN A 151 1.17 -22.35 -4.38
CA GLN A 151 2.29 -22.53 -3.46
C GLN A 151 3.21 -21.29 -3.48
N GLU A 152 3.61 -20.83 -4.66
CA GLU A 152 4.47 -19.66 -4.82
C GLU A 152 3.81 -18.38 -4.25
N ALA A 153 2.50 -18.19 -4.45
CA ALA A 153 1.77 -17.06 -3.89
C ALA A 153 1.71 -17.14 -2.36
N LEU A 154 1.52 -18.33 -1.79
CA LEU A 154 1.56 -18.55 -0.36
C LEU A 154 2.94 -18.24 0.24
N ASP A 155 4.02 -18.70 -0.41
CA ASP A 155 5.39 -18.47 0.05
C ASP A 155 5.72 -16.97 0.04
N ARG A 156 5.36 -16.24 -1.04
CA ARG A 156 5.52 -14.79 -1.09
C ARG A 156 4.74 -14.07 0.02
N LEU A 157 3.50 -14.52 0.30
CA LEU A 157 2.71 -13.97 1.41
C LEU A 157 3.39 -14.18 2.76
N VAL A 158 3.96 -15.36 3.01
CA VAL A 158 4.71 -15.66 4.23
C VAL A 158 5.92 -14.73 4.36
N ASP A 159 6.70 -14.57 3.31
CA ASP A 159 7.88 -13.71 3.29
C ASP A 159 7.52 -12.24 3.55
N LYS A 160 6.49 -11.72 2.87
CA LYS A 160 6.03 -10.35 3.08
C LYS A 160 5.47 -10.13 4.49
N ARG A 161 4.85 -11.14 5.07
CA ARG A 161 4.38 -11.10 6.45
C ARG A 161 5.56 -11.00 7.44
N LEU A 162 6.63 -11.76 7.22
CA LEU A 162 7.85 -11.68 8.02
C LEU A 162 8.52 -10.31 7.90
N GLU A 163 8.51 -9.69 6.70
CA GLU A 163 9.00 -8.32 6.51
C GLU A 163 8.23 -7.31 7.39
N VAL A 164 6.88 -7.43 7.45
CA VAL A 164 6.06 -6.57 8.32
C VAL A 164 6.44 -6.75 9.79
N ASP A 165 6.62 -7.99 10.24
CA ASP A 165 6.94 -8.25 11.63
C ASP A 165 8.34 -7.74 11.98
N ARG A 166 9.32 -7.90 11.09
CA ARG A 166 10.67 -7.31 11.23
C ARG A 166 10.60 -5.77 11.27
N ALA A 167 9.80 -5.16 10.38
CA ALA A 167 9.63 -3.72 10.37
C ALA A 167 9.00 -3.21 11.67
N LYS A 168 7.97 -3.90 12.21
CA LYS A 168 7.34 -3.55 13.49
C LYS A 168 8.30 -3.64 14.68
N VAL A 169 9.19 -4.62 14.71
CA VAL A 169 10.19 -4.76 15.79
C VAL A 169 11.17 -3.59 15.77
N ARG A 170 11.56 -3.09 14.58
CA ARG A 170 12.42 -1.91 14.45
C ARG A 170 11.74 -0.62 14.87
N VAL A 171 10.42 -0.56 14.69
CA VAL A 171 9.58 0.62 14.96
C VAL A 171 9.05 0.56 16.40
N VAL A 172 9.95 0.69 17.37
CA VAL A 172 9.57 0.80 18.78
C VAL A 172 8.98 2.19 19.02
N LYS A 173 7.64 2.27 19.16
CA LYS A 173 6.87 3.46 19.60
C LYS A 173 6.97 4.71 18.70
N HIS A 174 6.60 4.59 17.43
CA HIS A 174 6.48 5.81 16.62
C HIS A 174 5.16 6.55 16.86
N LYS A 175 5.29 7.88 16.87
CA LYS A 175 4.16 8.80 16.80
C LYS A 175 3.38 8.57 15.48
N PRO A 176 2.09 8.93 15.39
CA PRO A 176 1.33 8.88 14.14
C PRO A 176 2.01 9.65 13.01
N LEU A 177 1.93 9.14 11.78
CA LEU A 177 2.54 9.76 10.59
C LEU A 177 2.28 11.28 10.46
N PRO A 178 1.04 11.79 10.67
CA PRO A 178 0.81 13.23 10.60
C PRO A 178 1.63 14.04 11.62
N VAL A 179 1.88 13.47 12.81
CA VAL A 179 2.69 14.11 13.84
C VAL A 179 4.16 14.13 13.44
N LEU A 180 4.69 13.00 12.96
CA LEU A 180 6.08 12.91 12.48
C LEU A 180 6.34 13.86 11.30
N LYS A 181 5.39 13.95 10.37
CA LYS A 181 5.45 14.86 9.24
C LYS A 181 5.46 16.32 9.69
N ARG A 182 4.63 16.67 10.68
CA ARG A 182 4.63 18.02 11.25
C ARG A 182 5.96 18.33 11.93
N GLU A 183 6.50 17.43 12.74
CA GLU A 183 7.80 17.59 13.40
C GLU A 183 8.93 17.81 12.38
N ALA A 184 8.98 17.02 11.31
CA ALA A 184 9.97 17.20 10.26
C ALA A 184 9.79 18.52 9.51
N ASN A 185 8.55 18.98 9.30
CA ASN A 185 8.26 20.25 8.66
C ASN A 185 8.63 21.46 9.54
N GLU A 186 8.46 21.36 10.87
CA GLU A 186 8.90 22.37 11.84
C GLU A 186 10.44 22.51 11.80
N LYS A 187 11.19 21.38 11.72
CA LYS A 187 12.65 21.43 11.58
C LYS A 187 13.09 22.05 10.25
N LEU A 188 12.40 21.74 9.16
CA LEU A 188 12.64 22.37 7.87
C LEU A 188 12.39 23.88 7.94
N GLU A 189 11.32 24.33 8.58
CA GLU A 189 11.00 25.76 8.71
C GLU A 189 12.09 26.52 9.48
N VAL A 190 12.62 25.95 10.55
CA VAL A 190 13.74 26.55 11.31
C VAL A 190 14.98 26.67 10.43
N LEU A 191 15.34 25.63 9.68
CA LEU A 191 16.47 25.63 8.76
C LEU A 191 16.30 26.70 7.66
N VAL A 192 15.11 26.79 7.05
CA VAL A 192 14.84 27.79 5.99
C VAL A 192 14.90 29.21 6.54
N THR A 193 14.36 29.43 7.75
CA THR A 193 14.44 30.75 8.42
C THR A 193 15.88 31.15 8.70
N TYR A 194 16.70 30.23 9.17
CA TYR A 194 18.13 30.44 9.37
C TYR A 194 18.84 30.80 8.05
N LEU A 195 18.65 29.97 7.01
CA LEU A 195 19.24 30.20 5.69
C LEU A 195 18.82 31.55 5.10
N GLN A 196 17.57 31.99 5.29
CA GLN A 196 17.08 33.28 4.86
C GLN A 196 17.80 34.43 5.56
N ALA A 197 17.96 34.32 6.88
CA ALA A 197 18.68 35.33 7.67
C ALA A 197 20.17 35.43 7.25
N MET A 198 20.82 34.27 7.08
CA MET A 198 22.23 34.23 6.67
C MET A 198 22.42 34.65 5.22
N ALA A 199 21.53 34.34 4.30
CA ALA A 199 21.55 34.81 2.91
C ALA A 199 21.39 36.34 2.82
N SER A 200 20.70 36.97 3.78
CA SER A 200 20.58 38.42 3.86
C SER A 200 21.87 39.07 4.39
N LYS A 201 22.60 38.39 5.27
CA LYS A 201 23.83 38.87 5.90
C LYS A 201 25.06 38.57 5.02
N GLU A 202 25.15 37.39 4.47
CA GLU A 202 26.25 36.82 3.70
C GLU A 202 25.73 36.20 2.38
N PRO A 203 25.34 37.04 1.39
CA PRO A 203 24.66 36.53 0.17
C PRO A 203 25.53 35.58 -0.66
N GLU A 204 26.84 35.81 -0.71
CA GLU A 204 27.78 34.98 -1.47
C GLU A 204 27.90 33.56 -0.89
N ALA A 205 27.87 33.43 0.44
CA ALA A 205 28.02 32.15 1.12
C ALA A 205 26.70 31.37 1.20
N TYR A 206 25.57 32.03 1.53
CA TYR A 206 24.31 31.34 1.84
C TYR A 206 23.20 31.57 0.82
N GLY A 207 23.32 32.54 -0.09
CA GLY A 207 22.27 32.90 -1.05
C GLY A 207 21.91 31.73 -2.00
N GLY A 208 22.93 31.00 -2.48
CA GLY A 208 22.75 29.83 -3.33
C GLY A 208 22.02 28.70 -2.61
N HIS A 209 22.37 28.42 -1.36
CA HIS A 209 21.76 27.37 -0.55
C HIS A 209 20.31 27.68 -0.22
N TYR A 210 20.00 28.91 0.17
CA TYR A 210 18.62 29.35 0.40
C TYR A 210 17.77 29.24 -0.88
N ALA A 211 18.31 29.66 -2.03
CA ALA A 211 17.62 29.57 -3.31
C ALA A 211 17.32 28.13 -3.70
N MET A 212 18.27 27.20 -3.51
CA MET A 212 18.08 25.78 -3.80
C MET A 212 17.02 25.14 -2.91
N VAL A 213 17.11 25.32 -1.60
CA VAL A 213 16.13 24.77 -0.64
C VAL A 213 14.72 25.28 -0.94
N THR A 214 14.57 26.58 -1.16
CA THR A 214 13.25 27.17 -1.48
C THR A 214 12.72 26.73 -2.83
N ARG A 215 13.59 26.44 -3.81
CA ARG A 215 13.20 25.86 -5.11
C ARG A 215 12.62 24.45 -4.95
N VAL A 216 13.22 23.58 -4.14
CA VAL A 216 12.69 22.25 -3.82
C VAL A 216 11.31 22.36 -3.18
N ILE A 217 11.16 23.23 -2.18
CA ILE A 217 9.88 23.45 -1.49
C ILE A 217 8.81 23.94 -2.47
N LYS A 218 9.12 24.93 -3.31
CA LYS A 218 8.19 25.47 -4.31
C LYS A 218 7.77 24.40 -5.31
N ARG A 219 8.72 23.63 -5.83
CA ARG A 219 8.45 22.57 -6.81
C ARG A 219 7.50 21.53 -6.25
N LEU A 220 7.76 21.01 -5.05
CA LEU A 220 6.93 19.99 -4.43
C LEU A 220 5.56 20.52 -4.00
N ASN A 221 5.50 21.76 -3.50
CA ASN A 221 4.21 22.38 -3.19
C ASN A 221 3.35 22.62 -4.45
N ALA A 222 3.98 22.84 -5.61
CA ALA A 222 3.27 22.98 -6.89
C ALA A 222 2.69 21.66 -7.41
N THR A 223 3.28 20.51 -7.04
CA THR A 223 2.71 19.19 -7.38
C THR A 223 1.47 18.85 -6.55
N TYR A 224 1.31 19.51 -5.41
CA TYR A 224 0.09 19.43 -4.63
C TYR A 224 -1.01 20.26 -5.28
N THR A 225 -1.70 19.67 -6.23
CA THR A 225 -3.03 20.17 -6.63
C THR A 225 -3.97 19.86 -5.48
N GLY A 226 -4.20 20.85 -4.63
CA GLY A 226 -5.20 20.75 -3.56
C GLY A 226 -6.46 20.17 -4.18
N GLY A 227 -6.89 19.00 -3.71
CA GLY A 227 -8.10 18.38 -4.22
C GLY A 227 -9.20 19.43 -4.21
N ALA A 228 -9.68 19.82 -5.38
CA ALA A 228 -10.89 20.61 -5.46
C ALA A 228 -11.89 19.91 -4.53
N PRO A 229 -12.58 20.64 -3.66
CA PRO A 229 -13.58 20.04 -2.79
C PRO A 229 -14.46 19.21 -3.72
N LYS A 230 -14.54 17.88 -3.50
CA LYS A 230 -15.47 17.03 -4.22
C LYS A 230 -16.80 17.71 -4.07
N ALA A 231 -17.29 18.30 -5.16
CA ALA A 231 -18.62 18.88 -5.19
C ALA A 231 -19.53 17.79 -4.63
N SER A 232 -20.05 18.04 -3.44
CA SER A 232 -21.08 17.20 -2.87
C SER A 232 -22.15 17.13 -3.95
N LYS A 233 -22.33 15.97 -4.60
CA LYS A 233 -23.52 15.73 -5.39
C LYS A 233 -24.68 16.00 -4.43
N LYS A 234 -25.27 17.20 -4.54
CA LYS A 234 -26.63 17.42 -4.07
C LYS A 234 -27.41 16.27 -4.70
N ARG A 235 -27.86 15.35 -3.88
CA ARG A 235 -29.01 14.54 -4.21
C ARG A 235 -30.13 15.55 -4.31
N ASP A 236 -30.51 15.88 -5.52
CA ASP A 236 -31.77 16.52 -5.78
C ASP A 236 -32.84 15.56 -5.26
N GLU A 237 -33.46 15.96 -4.15
CA GLU A 237 -34.70 15.42 -3.67
C GLU A 237 -35.75 15.76 -4.73
N ALA A 238 -35.96 14.86 -5.67
CA ALA A 238 -37.14 14.79 -6.54
C ALA A 238 -38.01 13.65 -6.01
N ASP A 239 -38.57 13.86 -4.82
CA ASP A 239 -39.68 13.07 -4.32
C ASP A 239 -40.76 14.07 -3.85
N GLY A 240 -41.76 14.24 -4.70
CA GLY A 240 -42.93 15.05 -4.39
C GLY A 240 -43.74 15.37 -5.61
N ASP A 241 -44.40 14.41 -6.24
CA ASP A 241 -45.66 14.56 -6.94
C ASP A 241 -46.02 13.27 -7.71
N SER A 242 -46.46 12.24 -6.99
CA SER A 242 -47.18 11.13 -7.64
C SER A 242 -48.28 10.49 -6.76
N GLU A 243 -48.83 11.22 -5.79
CA GLU A 243 -49.95 10.71 -4.97
C GLU A 243 -51.30 11.37 -5.27
N ALA A 244 -51.36 12.29 -6.24
CA ALA A 244 -52.61 12.97 -6.61
C ALA A 244 -53.31 12.38 -7.84
N GLN A 245 -52.89 11.28 -8.44
CA GLN A 245 -53.53 10.70 -9.63
C GLN A 245 -54.12 9.29 -9.46
N ARG A 246 -54.25 8.78 -8.26
CA ARG A 246 -54.86 7.45 -8.02
C ARG A 246 -56.28 7.47 -7.43
N VAL A 247 -56.91 8.63 -7.23
CA VAL A 247 -58.26 8.73 -6.66
C VAL A 247 -59.35 9.07 -7.70
N ALA A 248 -59.03 9.20 -8.98
CA ALA A 248 -60.01 9.64 -9.99
C ALA A 248 -60.45 8.59 -11.04
N MET A 249 -60.15 7.29 -10.83
CA MET A 249 -60.71 6.22 -11.69
C MET A 249 -61.14 5.04 -10.86
N GLY A 250 -62.29 5.14 -10.21
CA GLY A 250 -62.90 4.06 -9.45
C GLY A 250 -64.33 4.46 -9.00
N ALA A 251 -65.22 4.72 -9.98
CA ALA A 251 -66.68 4.67 -9.83
C ALA A 251 -67.25 4.12 -11.11
#